data_3ad82f538401fcfaca294574345e8867
#
_entry.id   3ad82f538401fcfaca294574345e8867
#
_cell.length_a   1.000
_cell.length_b   1.000
_cell.length_c   1.000
_cell.angle_alpha   90.00
_cell.angle_beta   90.00
_cell.angle_gamma   90.00
#
_symmetry.space_group_name_H-M   'P 1'
#
loop_
_entity.id
_entity.type
_entity.pdbx_description
1 polymer ?
#
loop_
_entity_poly.entity_id
_entity_poly.type
_entity_poly.pdbx_seq_one_letter_code
_entity_poly.pdbx_strand_id
1 'polypeptide(L)'
;MPDRPEVTAVEIARLAGVGRAAVSNWRRRHSDFPRPVGGTDASPTFALDQVETWLRAQGKIAELPLLERVWQLLDTLRDPAGHPAAPLVEAGAVLLLLHRAPEHWTVLADQPDGRLATALPRAVADTAVHAFGPDGPRDLRLPVLLGSTQLDLARLLADLAAEAGPTGAYEQLLTRHAEANTRQLSPTPPEAAALLAAVSGVPATVLDPAVGLGAVLLAHPPTTGRYGQDADPVAAALTRLRLALHTPADEPGPLPLDLRTGDALRADGYPGDTFEAVLCQPPYNERDWGHDELQFDTRWPGGLVPPRGESELAWVLHCLAHTRPGGLAALLLPPTVAVRRAGRRIRAELLRTGALRAVIALPAGAAPPYGVPLHLWVLRAPRPGDDFRQVLLVDAGAASAGSAGPVAVEGGRDKVDWPELRRTVLDSWRGFDLAAREGLPVPADRPGIHRTMAAIDLLDDETDLSPARHVPPAVRLGDAAELSHLGARLAELLAGLADPAGLLPRPGAEAAGAAPAGVVTVGELVRSGALEVHSSGTGPATRPAGAAGGGIPVITDQDLATGAPPGAVLAAGAG
;
A
#
# COMPACT_ATOMS: atom_id res chain seq x y z
N MET A 1 -33.64 -0.57 18.13
CA MET A 1 -34.00 -0.20 16.76
C MET A 1 -32.89 -0.75 15.89
N PRO A 2 -33.15 -1.51 14.82
CA PRO A 2 -32.05 -1.93 13.95
C PRO A 2 -31.33 -0.70 13.41
N ASP A 3 -30.00 -0.75 13.47
CA ASP A 3 -29.12 0.28 12.96
C ASP A 3 -29.43 0.49 11.47
N ARG A 4 -29.93 1.67 11.10
CA ARG A 4 -30.21 1.99 9.69
C ARG A 4 -28.85 2.22 9.01
N PRO A 5 -28.57 1.61 7.86
CA PRO A 5 -27.32 1.84 7.16
C PRO A 5 -27.19 3.32 6.79
N GLU A 6 -26.04 3.89 7.16
CA GLU A 6 -25.72 5.29 6.92
C GLU A 6 -24.73 5.42 5.75
N VAL A 7 -24.89 6.46 4.95
CA VAL A 7 -24.01 6.74 3.79
C VAL A 7 -23.43 8.15 3.85
N THR A 8 -22.17 8.28 3.43
CA THR A 8 -21.46 9.56 3.32
C THR A 8 -21.73 10.24 1.97
N ALA A 9 -21.38 11.52 1.84
CA ALA A 9 -21.50 12.25 0.57
C ALA A 9 -20.69 11.62 -0.58
N VAL A 10 -19.60 10.90 -0.27
CA VAL A 10 -18.80 10.17 -1.28
C VAL A 10 -19.57 8.95 -1.79
N GLU A 11 -20.23 8.24 -0.90
CA GLU A 11 -21.05 7.07 -1.24
C GLU A 11 -22.28 7.48 -2.03
N ILE A 12 -22.95 8.59 -1.65
CA ILE A 12 -24.05 9.16 -2.42
C ILE A 12 -23.61 9.54 -3.85
N ALA A 13 -22.44 10.12 -4.00
CA ALA A 13 -21.89 10.47 -5.30
C ALA A 13 -21.67 9.23 -6.18
N ARG A 14 -21.17 8.14 -5.57
CA ARG A 14 -20.97 6.85 -6.22
C ARG A 14 -22.30 6.20 -6.62
N LEU A 15 -23.30 6.22 -5.72
CA LEU A 15 -24.66 5.71 -5.98
C LEU A 15 -25.31 6.40 -7.19
N ALA A 16 -25.11 7.69 -7.32
CA ALA A 16 -25.69 8.47 -8.40
C ALA A 16 -24.80 8.59 -9.66
N GLY A 17 -23.62 7.95 -9.67
CA GLY A 17 -22.67 8.03 -10.81
C GLY A 17 -22.12 9.45 -11.06
N VAL A 18 -21.98 10.28 -10.02
CA VAL A 18 -21.57 11.69 -10.13
C VAL A 18 -20.36 12.01 -9.25
N GLY A 19 -19.75 13.18 -9.45
CA GLY A 19 -18.68 13.64 -8.58
C GLY A 19 -19.19 14.17 -7.22
N ARG A 20 -18.37 14.12 -6.15
CA ARG A 20 -18.68 14.62 -4.80
C ARG A 20 -19.22 16.07 -4.79
N ALA A 21 -18.72 16.91 -5.70
CA ALA A 21 -19.17 18.30 -5.86
C ALA A 21 -20.67 18.40 -6.21
N ALA A 22 -21.21 17.44 -6.97
CA ALA A 22 -22.63 17.40 -7.33
C ALA A 22 -23.49 17.17 -6.08
N VAL A 23 -23.12 16.24 -5.19
CA VAL A 23 -23.83 15.98 -3.93
C VAL A 23 -23.83 17.19 -3.02
N SER A 24 -22.68 17.88 -2.89
CA SER A 24 -22.59 19.13 -2.13
C SER A 24 -23.50 20.22 -2.71
N ASN A 25 -23.65 20.24 -4.02
CA ASN A 25 -24.55 21.16 -4.73
C ASN A 25 -26.03 20.81 -4.47
N TRP A 26 -26.37 19.52 -4.46
CA TRP A 26 -27.73 19.04 -4.17
C TRP A 26 -28.16 19.44 -2.74
N ARG A 27 -27.30 19.21 -1.76
CA ARG A 27 -27.54 19.63 -0.37
C ARG A 27 -27.84 21.12 -0.21
N ARG A 28 -27.22 21.97 -1.03
CA ARG A 28 -27.46 23.42 -0.98
C ARG A 28 -28.70 23.87 -1.74
N ARG A 29 -29.02 23.20 -2.85
CA ARG A 29 -30.07 23.64 -3.79
C ARG A 29 -31.43 22.99 -3.56
N HIS A 30 -31.45 21.81 -2.95
CA HIS A 30 -32.67 21.04 -2.73
C HIS A 30 -32.99 21.02 -1.24
N SER A 31 -34.06 21.73 -0.85
CA SER A 31 -34.54 21.76 0.53
C SER A 31 -35.12 20.43 1.04
N ASP A 32 -35.48 19.57 0.08
CA ASP A 32 -35.99 18.21 0.27
C ASP A 32 -34.89 17.15 0.33
N PHE A 33 -33.59 17.54 0.22
CA PHE A 33 -32.48 16.59 0.36
C PHE A 33 -32.45 16.02 1.80
N PRO A 34 -32.18 14.71 1.98
CA PRO A 34 -32.16 14.08 3.29
C PRO A 34 -31.31 14.84 4.32
N ARG A 35 -31.80 14.89 5.56
CA ARG A 35 -31.04 15.50 6.65
C ARG A 35 -29.98 14.54 7.19
N PRO A 36 -28.83 15.06 7.64
CA PRO A 36 -27.84 14.23 8.31
C PRO A 36 -28.43 13.51 9.51
N VAL A 37 -28.07 12.23 9.68
CA VAL A 37 -28.47 11.40 10.82
C VAL A 37 -27.30 11.11 11.75
N GLY A 38 -26.03 11.36 11.28
CA GLY A 38 -24.81 11.15 12.04
C GLY A 38 -23.62 11.84 11.40
N GLY A 39 -22.41 11.45 11.84
CA GLY A 39 -21.15 12.00 11.37
C GLY A 39 -20.77 13.34 12.02
N THR A 40 -19.84 14.07 11.41
CA THR A 40 -19.42 15.42 11.83
C THR A 40 -19.93 16.46 10.83
N ASP A 41 -19.92 17.75 11.21
CA ASP A 41 -20.29 18.84 10.30
C ASP A 41 -19.49 18.83 8.99
N ALA A 42 -18.22 18.43 9.05
CA ALA A 42 -17.35 18.31 7.89
C ALA A 42 -17.58 17.02 7.07
N SER A 43 -18.08 15.97 7.69
CA SER A 43 -18.37 14.67 7.06
C SER A 43 -19.66 14.06 7.61
N PRO A 44 -20.82 14.63 7.25
CA PRO A 44 -22.12 14.13 7.70
C PRO A 44 -22.48 12.81 7.02
N THR A 45 -23.20 11.97 7.75
CA THR A 45 -23.81 10.73 7.26
C THR A 45 -25.32 10.88 7.13
N PHE A 46 -25.92 10.13 6.22
CA PHE A 46 -27.33 10.21 5.85
C PHE A 46 -27.93 8.81 5.87
N ALA A 47 -29.20 8.69 6.23
CA ALA A 47 -29.91 7.42 6.14
C ALA A 47 -30.05 6.99 4.68
N LEU A 48 -29.55 5.81 4.34
CA LEU A 48 -29.48 5.30 2.97
C LEU A 48 -30.86 5.22 2.31
N ASP A 49 -31.86 4.73 3.02
CA ASP A 49 -33.26 4.62 2.56
C ASP A 49 -33.85 5.97 2.12
N GLN A 50 -33.54 7.03 2.86
CA GLN A 50 -33.99 8.39 2.54
C GLN A 50 -33.24 8.93 1.30
N VAL A 51 -31.93 8.67 1.22
CA VAL A 51 -31.11 9.08 0.06
C VAL A 51 -31.60 8.39 -1.21
N GLU A 52 -31.85 7.11 -1.18
CA GLU A 52 -32.37 6.36 -2.32
C GLU A 52 -33.72 6.88 -2.80
N THR A 53 -34.63 7.07 -1.85
CA THR A 53 -35.98 7.60 -2.14
C THR A 53 -35.86 8.96 -2.81
N TRP A 54 -34.99 9.84 -2.29
CA TRP A 54 -34.77 11.15 -2.87
C TRP A 54 -34.13 11.08 -4.28
N LEU A 55 -33.10 10.26 -4.44
CA LEU A 55 -32.42 10.09 -5.74
C LEU A 55 -33.36 9.55 -6.81
N ARG A 56 -34.24 8.58 -6.47
CA ARG A 56 -35.29 8.07 -7.37
C ARG A 56 -36.32 9.15 -7.71
N ALA A 57 -36.81 9.88 -6.72
CA ALA A 57 -37.79 10.96 -6.91
C ALA A 57 -37.23 12.09 -7.80
N GLN A 58 -35.92 12.34 -7.75
CA GLN A 58 -35.24 13.33 -8.58
C GLN A 58 -34.82 12.78 -9.96
N GLY A 59 -35.14 11.51 -10.28
CA GLY A 59 -34.71 10.85 -11.53
C GLY A 59 -33.20 10.74 -11.69
N LYS A 60 -32.43 10.72 -10.57
CA LYS A 60 -30.98 10.68 -10.58
C LYS A 60 -30.44 9.24 -10.56
N ILE A 61 -31.25 8.30 -10.11
CA ILE A 61 -31.04 6.84 -10.25
C ILE A 61 -32.40 6.20 -10.49
N ALA A 62 -32.47 5.28 -11.44
CA ALA A 62 -33.66 4.46 -11.66
C ALA A 62 -33.68 3.30 -10.66
N GLU A 63 -32.52 2.65 -10.48
CA GLU A 63 -32.24 1.59 -9.51
C GLU A 63 -30.85 1.78 -8.92
N LEU A 64 -30.61 1.24 -7.70
CA LEU A 64 -29.26 1.18 -7.15
C LEU A 64 -28.37 0.33 -8.06
N PRO A 65 -27.13 0.74 -8.31
CA PRO A 65 -26.15 -0.11 -8.98
C PRO A 65 -26.07 -1.47 -8.31
N LEU A 66 -25.96 -2.52 -9.11
CA LEU A 66 -26.04 -3.91 -8.62
C LEU A 66 -24.98 -4.19 -7.55
N LEU A 67 -23.74 -3.71 -7.77
CA LEU A 67 -22.67 -3.81 -6.77
C LEU A 67 -23.07 -3.21 -5.41
N GLU A 68 -23.77 -2.09 -5.40
CA GLU A 68 -24.18 -1.45 -4.14
C GLU A 68 -25.30 -2.24 -3.44
N ARG A 69 -26.21 -2.84 -4.20
CA ARG A 69 -27.25 -3.74 -3.65
C ARG A 69 -26.60 -4.97 -3.00
N VAL A 70 -25.60 -5.56 -3.66
CA VAL A 70 -24.80 -6.67 -3.10
C VAL A 70 -24.11 -6.22 -1.82
N TRP A 71 -23.46 -5.04 -1.84
CA TRP A 71 -22.74 -4.52 -0.69
C TRP A 71 -23.63 -4.30 0.53
N GLN A 72 -24.83 -3.76 0.34
CA GLN A 72 -25.82 -3.59 1.42
C GLN A 72 -26.23 -4.91 2.08
N LEU A 73 -26.42 -5.97 1.28
CA LEU A 73 -26.73 -7.29 1.84
C LEU A 73 -25.54 -7.85 2.62
N LEU A 74 -24.31 -7.68 2.11
CA LEU A 74 -23.10 -8.08 2.84
C LEU A 74 -22.99 -7.35 4.18
N ASP A 75 -23.29 -6.05 4.23
CA ASP A 75 -23.31 -5.29 5.48
C ASP A 75 -24.37 -5.80 6.46
N THR A 76 -25.54 -6.20 5.94
CA THR A 76 -26.62 -6.77 6.78
C THR A 76 -26.24 -8.13 7.37
N LEU A 77 -25.37 -8.88 6.68
CA LEU A 77 -24.90 -10.20 7.11
C LEU A 77 -23.69 -10.13 8.06
N ARG A 78 -23.13 -8.94 8.31
CA ARG A 78 -22.03 -8.78 9.26
C ARG A 78 -22.46 -9.17 10.67
N ASP A 79 -21.74 -10.12 11.26
CA ASP A 79 -21.84 -10.40 12.68
C ASP A 79 -21.03 -9.32 13.44
N PRO A 80 -21.63 -8.56 14.36
CA PRO A 80 -20.91 -7.57 15.17
C PRO A 80 -19.78 -8.18 16.02
N ALA A 81 -19.85 -9.47 16.34
CA ALA A 81 -18.83 -10.22 17.06
C ALA A 81 -17.85 -10.96 16.14
N GLY A 82 -18.13 -11.00 14.84
CA GLY A 82 -17.35 -11.68 13.83
C GLY A 82 -16.36 -10.76 13.10
N HIS A 83 -15.58 -11.37 12.20
CA HIS A 83 -14.67 -10.60 11.35
C HIS A 83 -15.45 -9.79 10.30
N PRO A 84 -15.17 -8.48 10.11
CA PRO A 84 -15.93 -7.61 9.21
C PRO A 84 -15.99 -8.07 7.75
N ALA A 85 -14.98 -8.83 7.30
CA ALA A 85 -14.87 -9.33 5.93
C ALA A 85 -15.37 -10.78 5.76
N ALA A 86 -15.87 -11.43 6.82
CA ALA A 86 -16.36 -12.81 6.71
C ALA A 86 -17.48 -12.99 5.64
N PRO A 87 -18.45 -12.07 5.47
CA PRO A 87 -19.44 -12.19 4.40
C PRO A 87 -18.84 -12.16 2.98
N LEU A 88 -17.67 -11.57 2.78
CA LEU A 88 -16.96 -11.60 1.49
C LEU A 88 -16.40 -12.99 1.17
N VAL A 89 -16.08 -13.80 2.19
CA VAL A 89 -15.68 -15.20 2.00
C VAL A 89 -16.88 -15.99 1.50
N GLU A 90 -18.06 -15.81 2.09
CA GLU A 90 -19.30 -16.46 1.62
C GLU A 90 -19.62 -16.05 0.18
N ALA A 91 -19.55 -14.75 -0.13
CA ALA A 91 -19.77 -14.23 -1.48
C ALA A 91 -18.77 -14.81 -2.48
N GLY A 92 -17.48 -14.86 -2.12
CA GLY A 92 -16.43 -15.44 -2.96
C GLY A 92 -16.63 -16.94 -3.20
N ALA A 93 -17.12 -17.68 -2.21
CA ALA A 93 -17.42 -19.11 -2.34
C ALA A 93 -18.61 -19.36 -3.31
N VAL A 94 -19.63 -18.52 -3.27
CA VAL A 94 -20.74 -18.56 -4.26
C VAL A 94 -20.22 -18.19 -5.66
N LEU A 95 -19.40 -17.15 -5.78
CA LEU A 95 -18.81 -16.76 -7.06
C LEU A 95 -17.88 -17.84 -7.62
N LEU A 96 -17.18 -18.60 -6.76
CA LEU A 96 -16.39 -19.75 -7.19
C LEU A 96 -17.25 -20.87 -7.78
N LEU A 97 -18.42 -21.14 -7.20
CA LEU A 97 -19.42 -22.05 -7.80
C LEU A 97 -19.86 -21.55 -9.18
N LEU A 98 -20.21 -20.27 -9.29
CA LEU A 98 -20.62 -19.66 -10.56
C LEU A 98 -19.50 -19.70 -11.62
N HIS A 99 -18.25 -19.63 -11.18
CA HIS A 99 -17.07 -19.70 -12.05
C HIS A 99 -16.80 -21.13 -12.55
N ARG A 100 -16.83 -22.11 -11.65
CA ARG A 100 -16.39 -23.48 -11.92
C ARG A 100 -17.49 -24.41 -12.42
N ALA A 101 -18.74 -24.16 -12.02
CA ALA A 101 -19.89 -25.02 -12.33
C ALA A 101 -21.17 -24.18 -12.58
N PRO A 102 -21.15 -23.28 -13.59
CA PRO A 102 -22.28 -22.39 -13.87
C PRO A 102 -23.58 -23.18 -14.20
N GLU A 103 -23.47 -24.38 -14.76
CA GLU A 103 -24.61 -25.26 -15.02
C GLU A 103 -25.26 -25.75 -13.72
N HIS A 104 -24.53 -25.98 -12.66
CA HIS A 104 -25.09 -26.33 -11.34
C HIS A 104 -25.93 -25.18 -10.79
N TRP A 105 -25.45 -23.95 -10.93
CA TRP A 105 -26.21 -22.77 -10.51
C TRP A 105 -27.54 -22.66 -11.29
N THR A 106 -27.52 -22.85 -12.59
CA THR A 106 -28.75 -22.80 -13.42
C THR A 106 -29.81 -23.75 -12.88
N VAL A 107 -29.44 -24.98 -12.51
CA VAL A 107 -30.36 -25.97 -11.94
C VAL A 107 -30.80 -25.57 -10.53
N LEU A 108 -29.92 -24.99 -9.71
CA LEU A 108 -30.23 -24.57 -8.36
C LEU A 108 -31.14 -23.33 -8.31
N ALA A 109 -30.92 -22.36 -9.20
CA ALA A 109 -31.65 -21.10 -9.23
C ALA A 109 -33.16 -21.32 -9.52
N ASP A 110 -33.52 -22.39 -10.25
CA ASP A 110 -34.90 -22.77 -10.55
C ASP A 110 -35.61 -23.49 -9.39
N GLN A 111 -34.88 -23.81 -8.29
CA GLN A 111 -35.48 -24.51 -7.15
C GLN A 111 -36.26 -23.55 -6.25
N PRO A 112 -37.31 -24.04 -5.56
CA PRO A 112 -37.94 -23.28 -4.48
C PRO A 112 -36.94 -22.96 -3.37
N ASP A 113 -37.11 -21.80 -2.72
CA ASP A 113 -36.19 -21.28 -1.67
C ASP A 113 -35.82 -22.31 -0.60
N GLY A 114 -36.79 -23.08 -0.12
CA GLY A 114 -36.53 -24.12 0.89
C GLY A 114 -35.61 -25.25 0.43
N ARG A 115 -35.56 -25.53 -0.90
CA ARG A 115 -34.62 -26.50 -1.48
C ARG A 115 -33.27 -25.82 -1.77
N LEU A 116 -33.30 -24.64 -2.34
CA LEU A 116 -32.10 -23.85 -2.62
C LEU A 116 -31.31 -23.61 -1.34
N ALA A 117 -31.95 -23.26 -0.22
CA ALA A 117 -31.35 -23.01 1.07
C ALA A 117 -30.49 -24.16 1.62
N THR A 118 -30.79 -25.39 1.23
CA THR A 118 -30.04 -26.59 1.67
C THR A 118 -29.10 -27.16 0.59
N ALA A 119 -29.42 -26.93 -0.70
CA ALA A 119 -28.67 -27.47 -1.82
C ALA A 119 -27.44 -26.59 -2.16
N LEU A 120 -27.58 -25.26 -2.09
CA LEU A 120 -26.50 -24.33 -2.41
C LEU A 120 -25.26 -24.51 -1.51
N PRO A 121 -25.35 -24.65 -0.17
CA PRO A 121 -24.17 -24.92 0.67
C PRO A 121 -23.42 -26.20 0.28
N ARG A 122 -24.13 -27.23 -0.16
CA ARG A 122 -23.52 -28.49 -0.62
C ARG A 122 -22.77 -28.29 -1.93
N ALA A 123 -23.40 -27.64 -2.91
CA ALA A 123 -22.78 -27.35 -4.20
C ALA A 123 -21.51 -26.50 -4.04
N VAL A 124 -21.54 -25.50 -3.16
CA VAL A 124 -20.36 -24.68 -2.82
C VAL A 124 -19.27 -25.54 -2.18
N ALA A 125 -19.61 -26.42 -1.22
CA ALA A 125 -18.65 -27.31 -0.57
C ALA A 125 -18.03 -28.30 -1.56
N ASP A 126 -18.81 -28.88 -2.46
CA ASP A 126 -18.34 -29.80 -3.51
C ASP A 126 -17.40 -29.09 -4.49
N THR A 127 -17.72 -27.85 -4.86
CA THR A 127 -16.87 -27.01 -5.72
C THR A 127 -15.54 -26.67 -5.01
N ALA A 128 -15.57 -26.35 -3.71
CA ALA A 128 -14.37 -26.08 -2.93
C ALA A 128 -13.48 -27.35 -2.83
N VAL A 129 -14.06 -28.52 -2.62
CA VAL A 129 -13.30 -29.79 -2.61
C VAL A 129 -12.68 -30.06 -3.99
N HIS A 130 -13.39 -29.78 -5.07
CA HIS A 130 -12.83 -29.95 -6.42
C HIS A 130 -11.66 -28.96 -6.67
N ALA A 131 -11.79 -27.73 -6.24
CA ALA A 131 -10.80 -26.68 -6.46
C ALA A 131 -9.55 -26.83 -5.55
N PHE A 132 -9.71 -27.30 -4.31
CA PHE A 132 -8.66 -27.27 -3.28
C PHE A 132 -8.30 -28.66 -2.71
N GLY A 133 -8.96 -29.72 -3.19
CA GLY A 133 -8.77 -31.07 -2.70
C GLY A 133 -9.64 -31.43 -1.48
N PRO A 134 -9.65 -32.73 -1.08
CA PRO A 134 -10.51 -33.22 -0.01
C PRO A 134 -10.19 -32.64 1.38
N ASP A 135 -8.95 -32.27 1.60
CA ASP A 135 -8.48 -31.58 2.81
C ASP A 135 -8.62 -30.06 2.68
N GLY A 136 -9.36 -29.60 1.66
CA GLY A 136 -9.60 -28.21 1.37
C GLY A 136 -10.16 -27.43 2.55
N PRO A 137 -10.03 -26.10 2.49
CA PRO A 137 -10.26 -25.23 3.63
C PRO A 137 -11.71 -25.30 4.12
N ARG A 138 -11.86 -25.58 5.41
CA ARG A 138 -13.18 -25.67 6.07
C ARG A 138 -13.85 -24.31 6.26
N ASP A 139 -13.08 -23.25 6.18
CA ASP A 139 -13.45 -21.84 6.31
C ASP A 139 -14.22 -21.28 5.09
N LEU A 140 -14.23 -22.01 3.96
CA LEU A 140 -15.01 -21.63 2.76
C LEU A 140 -16.44 -22.22 2.74
N ARG A 141 -16.92 -22.75 3.86
CA ARG A 141 -18.24 -23.37 3.92
C ARG A 141 -19.32 -22.35 4.24
N LEU A 142 -20.41 -22.38 3.47
CA LEU A 142 -21.62 -21.68 3.84
C LEU A 142 -22.32 -22.36 5.03
N PRO A 143 -23.18 -21.63 5.78
CA PRO A 143 -24.07 -22.23 6.76
C PRO A 143 -24.87 -23.38 6.16
N VAL A 144 -25.16 -24.44 6.94
CA VAL A 144 -25.87 -25.64 6.47
C VAL A 144 -27.27 -25.33 5.93
N LEU A 145 -27.89 -24.28 6.45
CA LEU A 145 -29.20 -23.78 6.03
C LEU A 145 -29.09 -22.25 5.86
N LEU A 146 -29.37 -21.77 4.66
CA LEU A 146 -29.34 -20.35 4.35
C LEU A 146 -30.67 -19.67 4.70
N GLY A 147 -30.57 -18.46 5.25
CA GLY A 147 -31.71 -17.57 5.41
C GLY A 147 -32.09 -16.83 4.12
N SER A 148 -33.22 -16.13 4.14
CA SER A 148 -33.70 -15.37 2.97
C SER A 148 -32.69 -14.34 2.47
N THR A 149 -32.05 -13.59 3.36
CA THR A 149 -31.03 -12.58 3.01
C THR A 149 -29.83 -13.20 2.27
N GLN A 150 -29.38 -14.39 2.69
CA GLN A 150 -28.29 -15.11 2.02
C GLN A 150 -28.70 -15.64 0.65
N LEU A 151 -29.97 -16.08 0.48
CA LEU A 151 -30.50 -16.47 -0.82
C LEU A 151 -30.61 -15.27 -1.76
N ASP A 152 -31.07 -14.13 -1.27
CA ASP A 152 -31.14 -12.89 -2.05
C ASP A 152 -29.73 -12.43 -2.45
N LEU A 153 -28.76 -12.53 -1.53
CA LEU A 153 -27.35 -12.25 -1.84
C LEU A 153 -26.83 -13.18 -2.95
N ALA A 154 -27.10 -14.49 -2.88
CA ALA A 154 -26.64 -15.44 -3.89
C ALA A 154 -27.21 -15.12 -5.28
N ARG A 155 -28.48 -14.70 -5.37
CA ARG A 155 -29.12 -14.28 -6.63
C ARG A 155 -28.46 -12.98 -7.16
N LEU A 156 -28.28 -11.97 -6.31
CA LEU A 156 -27.61 -10.72 -6.73
C LEU A 156 -26.15 -10.93 -7.12
N LEU A 157 -25.44 -11.86 -6.49
CA LEU A 157 -24.10 -12.26 -6.92
C LEU A 157 -24.09 -12.92 -8.29
N ALA A 158 -25.12 -13.73 -8.60
CA ALA A 158 -25.27 -14.31 -9.92
C ALA A 158 -25.55 -13.24 -10.98
N ASP A 159 -26.42 -12.26 -10.67
CA ASP A 159 -26.68 -11.11 -11.54
C ASP A 159 -25.38 -10.29 -11.76
N LEU A 160 -24.61 -10.00 -10.69
CA LEU A 160 -23.36 -9.27 -10.77
C LEU A 160 -22.30 -10.06 -11.58
N ALA A 161 -22.26 -11.39 -11.40
CA ALA A 161 -21.40 -12.26 -12.18
C ALA A 161 -21.81 -12.34 -13.66
N ALA A 162 -23.09 -12.20 -13.97
CA ALA A 162 -23.56 -12.11 -15.36
C ALA A 162 -23.11 -10.79 -16.04
N GLU A 163 -23.00 -9.69 -15.28
CA GLU A 163 -22.54 -8.40 -15.81
C GLU A 163 -21.00 -8.32 -15.95
N ALA A 164 -20.26 -8.76 -14.93
CA ALA A 164 -18.81 -8.52 -14.81
C ALA A 164 -17.96 -9.80 -14.94
N GLY A 165 -18.57 -10.95 -15.07
CA GLY A 165 -17.94 -12.25 -14.82
C GLY A 165 -17.74 -12.52 -13.32
N PRO A 166 -17.66 -13.80 -12.88
CA PRO A 166 -17.46 -14.12 -11.45
C PRO A 166 -16.18 -13.53 -10.86
N THR A 167 -15.10 -13.56 -11.62
CA THR A 167 -13.80 -12.95 -11.24
C THR A 167 -13.92 -11.44 -11.10
N GLY A 168 -14.49 -10.76 -12.09
CA GLY A 168 -14.68 -9.31 -12.06
C GLY A 168 -15.60 -8.85 -10.94
N ALA A 169 -16.67 -9.61 -10.65
CA ALA A 169 -17.55 -9.37 -9.53
C ALA A 169 -16.79 -9.42 -8.19
N TYR A 170 -15.94 -10.43 -8.00
CA TYR A 170 -15.15 -10.56 -6.78
C TYR A 170 -14.13 -9.44 -6.64
N GLU A 171 -13.42 -9.06 -7.71
CA GLU A 171 -12.46 -7.94 -7.68
C GLU A 171 -13.14 -6.61 -7.31
N GLN A 172 -14.37 -6.36 -7.81
CA GLN A 172 -15.14 -5.18 -7.42
C GLN A 172 -15.45 -5.17 -5.92
N LEU A 173 -15.85 -6.33 -5.36
CA LEU A 173 -16.14 -6.46 -3.94
C LEU A 173 -14.87 -6.28 -3.07
N LEU A 174 -13.74 -6.87 -3.46
CA LEU A 174 -12.47 -6.72 -2.76
C LEU A 174 -11.95 -5.27 -2.81
N THR A 175 -12.08 -4.62 -3.96
CA THR A 175 -11.71 -3.19 -4.12
C THR A 175 -12.54 -2.31 -3.20
N ARG A 176 -13.86 -2.53 -3.17
CA ARG A 176 -14.78 -1.81 -2.29
C ARG A 176 -14.42 -2.02 -0.81
N HIS A 177 -14.09 -3.27 -0.45
CA HIS A 177 -13.67 -3.59 0.91
C HIS A 177 -12.36 -2.89 1.30
N ALA A 178 -11.36 -2.89 0.44
CA ALA A 178 -10.09 -2.21 0.67
C ALA A 178 -10.27 -0.68 0.81
N GLU A 179 -11.11 -0.07 -0.04
CA GLU A 179 -11.44 1.35 0.03
C GLU A 179 -12.17 1.75 1.32
N ALA A 180 -13.05 0.87 1.83
CA ALA A 180 -13.77 1.09 3.08
C ALA A 180 -12.88 0.94 4.32
N ASN A 181 -11.77 0.18 4.21
CA ASN A 181 -10.91 -0.19 5.33
C ASN A 181 -9.45 0.27 5.16
N THR A 182 -9.21 1.41 4.52
CA THR A 182 -7.87 1.93 4.18
C THR A 182 -6.91 2.11 5.37
N ARG A 183 -7.43 2.17 6.60
CA ARG A 183 -6.60 2.26 7.81
C ARG A 183 -6.09 0.90 8.30
N GLN A 184 -6.81 -0.17 7.99
CA GLN A 184 -6.51 -1.53 8.44
C GLN A 184 -5.91 -2.39 7.34
N LEU A 185 -6.26 -2.10 6.08
CA LEU A 185 -5.81 -2.82 4.91
C LEU A 185 -4.90 -1.92 4.06
N SER A 186 -3.72 -2.39 3.80
CA SER A 186 -2.74 -1.75 2.92
C SER A 186 -2.34 -2.72 1.81
N PRO A 187 -3.26 -3.05 0.88
CA PRO A 187 -2.99 -4.05 -0.15
C PRO A 187 -1.83 -3.59 -1.05
N THR A 188 -0.98 -4.54 -1.41
CA THR A 188 0.07 -4.31 -2.41
C THR A 188 -0.57 -3.94 -3.74
N PRO A 189 -0.21 -2.79 -4.35
CA PRO A 189 -0.73 -2.40 -5.66
C PRO A 189 -0.38 -3.44 -6.74
N PRO A 190 -1.25 -3.66 -7.73
CA PRO A 190 -0.99 -4.63 -8.81
C PRO A 190 0.33 -4.38 -9.54
N GLU A 191 0.69 -3.13 -9.76
CA GLU A 191 1.93 -2.75 -10.45
C GLU A 191 3.16 -3.07 -9.59
N ALA A 192 3.11 -2.84 -8.28
CA ALA A 192 4.19 -3.20 -7.36
C ALA A 192 4.33 -4.73 -7.26
N ALA A 193 3.22 -5.46 -7.18
CA ALA A 193 3.21 -6.92 -7.23
C ALA A 193 3.80 -7.45 -8.54
N ALA A 194 3.42 -6.86 -9.69
CA ALA A 194 3.95 -7.21 -10.99
C ALA A 194 5.46 -6.91 -11.13
N LEU A 195 5.96 -5.88 -10.43
CA LEU A 195 7.39 -5.58 -10.37
C LEU A 195 8.14 -6.66 -9.57
N LEU A 196 7.64 -7.05 -8.38
CA LEU A 196 8.19 -8.14 -7.57
C LEU A 196 8.25 -9.45 -8.38
N ALA A 197 7.15 -9.82 -9.03
CA ALA A 197 7.08 -11.00 -9.88
C ALA A 197 8.08 -10.93 -11.05
N ALA A 198 8.22 -9.77 -11.70
CA ALA A 198 9.14 -9.60 -12.82
C ALA A 198 10.62 -9.66 -12.40
N VAL A 199 10.96 -9.27 -11.17
CA VAL A 199 12.30 -9.39 -10.58
C VAL A 199 12.62 -10.85 -10.28
N SER A 200 11.66 -11.64 -9.82
CA SER A 200 11.84 -13.07 -9.54
C SER A 200 11.94 -13.94 -10.80
N GLY A 201 11.48 -13.43 -11.94
CA GLY A 201 11.41 -14.18 -13.19
C GLY A 201 10.20 -15.11 -13.25
N VAL A 202 10.41 -16.37 -13.67
CA VAL A 202 9.33 -17.38 -13.77
C VAL A 202 9.68 -18.57 -12.86
N PRO A 203 9.44 -18.43 -11.55
CA PRO A 203 9.71 -19.52 -10.61
C PRO A 203 8.65 -20.62 -10.73
N ALA A 204 9.05 -21.89 -10.50
CA ALA A 204 8.10 -22.99 -10.41
C ALA A 204 7.29 -22.94 -9.10
N THR A 205 7.89 -22.40 -8.03
CA THR A 205 7.22 -22.22 -6.72
C THR A 205 7.49 -20.83 -6.18
N VAL A 206 6.44 -20.20 -5.64
CA VAL A 206 6.52 -18.88 -4.98
C VAL A 206 5.84 -18.93 -3.63
N LEU A 207 6.49 -18.35 -2.61
CA LEU A 207 5.93 -18.12 -1.27
C LEU A 207 5.75 -16.62 -1.04
N ASP A 208 4.59 -16.25 -0.51
CA ASP A 208 4.36 -14.95 0.13
C ASP A 208 3.95 -15.18 1.60
N PRO A 209 4.86 -14.94 2.57
CA PRO A 209 4.59 -15.22 3.97
C PRO A 209 3.74 -14.15 4.69
N ALA A 210 3.33 -13.07 4.00
CA ALA A 210 2.40 -12.06 4.48
C ALA A 210 1.40 -11.70 3.37
N VAL A 211 0.61 -12.71 2.98
CA VAL A 211 -0.08 -12.73 1.70
C VAL A 211 -1.17 -11.65 1.52
N GLY A 212 -1.76 -11.16 2.61
CA GLY A 212 -2.82 -10.16 2.58
C GLY A 212 -3.96 -10.53 1.61
N LEU A 213 -4.23 -9.67 0.63
CA LEU A 213 -5.20 -9.94 -0.44
C LEU A 213 -4.59 -10.63 -1.68
N GLY A 214 -3.37 -11.17 -1.59
CA GLY A 214 -2.79 -12.07 -2.59
C GLY A 214 -2.27 -11.43 -3.87
N ALA A 215 -2.06 -10.13 -3.91
CA ALA A 215 -1.62 -9.43 -5.13
C ALA A 215 -0.31 -9.99 -5.70
N VAL A 216 0.66 -10.31 -4.82
CA VAL A 216 1.97 -10.85 -5.21
C VAL A 216 1.84 -12.25 -5.84
N LEU A 217 1.03 -13.13 -5.23
CA LEU A 217 0.79 -14.47 -5.78
C LEU A 217 -0.02 -14.42 -7.08
N LEU A 218 -0.95 -13.45 -7.18
CA LEU A 218 -1.75 -13.25 -8.39
C LEU A 218 -0.92 -12.77 -9.59
N ALA A 219 0.19 -12.08 -9.34
CA ALA A 219 1.09 -11.63 -10.39
C ALA A 219 1.87 -12.77 -11.08
N HIS A 220 1.74 -14.01 -10.60
CA HIS A 220 2.35 -15.20 -11.19
C HIS A 220 1.32 -16.03 -11.98
N PRO A 221 1.77 -16.75 -13.01
CA PRO A 221 0.90 -17.64 -13.78
C PRO A 221 0.19 -18.68 -12.90
N PRO A 222 -1.03 -19.11 -13.25
CA PRO A 222 -1.76 -20.15 -12.50
C PRO A 222 -1.02 -21.49 -12.39
N THR A 223 -0.13 -21.78 -13.32
CA THR A 223 0.71 -22.99 -13.34
C THR A 223 1.85 -22.96 -12.31
N THR A 224 2.18 -21.81 -11.72
CA THR A 224 3.15 -21.70 -10.64
C THR A 224 2.57 -22.27 -9.36
N GLY A 225 3.33 -23.08 -8.62
CA GLY A 225 2.98 -23.48 -7.25
C GLY A 225 2.99 -22.26 -6.33
N ARG A 226 1.81 -21.88 -5.84
CA ARG A 226 1.60 -20.66 -5.05
C ARG A 226 1.36 -21.01 -3.59
N TYR A 227 2.25 -20.55 -2.75
CA TYR A 227 2.25 -20.78 -1.31
C TYR A 227 2.13 -19.44 -0.60
N GLY A 228 1.37 -19.41 0.49
CA GLY A 228 1.21 -18.17 1.24
C GLY A 228 0.79 -18.40 2.67
N GLN A 229 1.05 -17.40 3.51
CA GLN A 229 0.60 -17.40 4.89
C GLN A 229 0.09 -16.02 5.27
N ASP A 230 -0.91 -15.99 6.13
CA ASP A 230 -1.38 -14.76 6.77
C ASP A 230 -1.82 -15.03 8.20
N ALA A 231 -1.58 -14.08 9.08
CA ALA A 231 -2.02 -14.16 10.47
C ALA A 231 -3.55 -14.09 10.59
N ASP A 232 -4.20 -13.40 9.64
CA ASP A 232 -5.65 -13.30 9.56
C ASP A 232 -6.23 -14.44 8.71
N PRO A 233 -7.03 -15.35 9.31
CA PRO A 233 -7.67 -16.45 8.60
C PRO A 233 -8.61 -15.98 7.48
N VAL A 234 -9.25 -14.81 7.66
CA VAL A 234 -10.16 -14.26 6.66
C VAL A 234 -9.37 -13.75 5.45
N ALA A 235 -8.24 -13.06 5.65
CA ALA A 235 -7.36 -12.65 4.56
C ALA A 235 -6.85 -13.85 3.75
N ALA A 236 -6.43 -14.92 4.43
CA ALA A 236 -6.02 -16.17 3.78
C ALA A 236 -7.16 -16.79 2.94
N ALA A 237 -8.39 -16.80 3.47
CA ALA A 237 -9.58 -17.32 2.77
C ALA A 237 -9.94 -16.45 1.55
N LEU A 238 -9.95 -15.12 1.69
CA LEU A 238 -10.21 -14.18 0.59
C LEU A 238 -9.18 -14.35 -0.54
N THR A 239 -7.90 -14.47 -0.18
CA THR A 239 -6.82 -14.69 -1.15
C THR A 239 -6.95 -16.02 -1.86
N ARG A 240 -7.29 -17.08 -1.16
CA ARG A 240 -7.52 -18.41 -1.75
C ARG A 240 -8.62 -18.37 -2.80
N LEU A 241 -9.74 -17.75 -2.49
CA LEU A 241 -10.86 -17.56 -3.43
C LEU A 241 -10.47 -16.69 -4.62
N ARG A 242 -9.77 -15.60 -4.36
CA ARG A 242 -9.27 -14.69 -5.40
C ARG A 242 -8.39 -15.42 -6.42
N LEU A 243 -7.40 -16.17 -5.94
CA LEU A 243 -6.49 -16.94 -6.80
C LEU A 243 -7.23 -18.03 -7.58
N ALA A 244 -8.22 -18.70 -6.97
CA ALA A 244 -9.04 -19.70 -7.63
C ALA A 244 -9.93 -19.11 -8.73
N LEU A 245 -10.52 -17.93 -8.50
CA LEU A 245 -11.33 -17.22 -9.48
C LEU A 245 -10.52 -16.68 -10.66
N HIS A 246 -9.22 -16.40 -10.46
CA HIS A 246 -8.30 -16.01 -11.55
C HIS A 246 -7.66 -17.20 -12.28
N THR A 247 -7.95 -18.42 -11.87
CA THR A 247 -7.54 -19.63 -12.59
C THR A 247 -8.64 -20.04 -13.56
N PRO A 248 -8.33 -20.52 -14.79
CA PRO A 248 -9.35 -20.97 -15.74
C PRO A 248 -10.37 -21.92 -15.11
N ALA A 249 -11.64 -21.77 -15.49
CA ALA A 249 -12.73 -22.53 -14.88
C ALA A 249 -12.62 -24.04 -15.14
N ASP A 250 -12.04 -24.42 -16.27
CA ASP A 250 -11.81 -25.77 -16.75
C ASP A 250 -10.48 -26.39 -16.30
N GLU A 251 -9.69 -25.68 -15.45
CA GLU A 251 -8.44 -26.22 -14.93
C GLU A 251 -8.72 -27.49 -14.11
N PRO A 252 -8.15 -28.64 -14.49
CA PRO A 252 -8.45 -29.92 -13.86
C PRO A 252 -7.80 -30.09 -12.50
N GLY A 253 -8.52 -30.71 -11.58
CA GLY A 253 -7.99 -31.14 -10.27
C GLY A 253 -7.77 -30.02 -9.27
N PRO A 254 -7.14 -30.31 -8.15
CA PRO A 254 -6.77 -29.31 -7.16
C PRO A 254 -5.76 -28.32 -7.72
N LEU A 255 -5.99 -27.05 -7.44
CA LEU A 255 -5.08 -25.97 -7.84
C LEU A 255 -3.73 -26.12 -7.14
N PRO A 256 -2.61 -25.74 -7.78
CA PRO A 256 -1.28 -25.70 -7.17
C PRO A 256 -1.16 -24.53 -6.19
N LEU A 257 -1.95 -24.59 -5.13
CA LEU A 257 -2.18 -23.50 -4.17
C LEU A 257 -2.26 -24.07 -2.74
N ASP A 258 -1.37 -23.61 -1.87
CA ASP A 258 -1.41 -23.89 -0.43
C ASP A 258 -1.33 -22.56 0.34
N LEU A 259 -2.40 -22.20 1.03
CA LEU A 259 -2.46 -21.03 1.90
C LEU A 259 -2.72 -21.46 3.34
N ARG A 260 -1.88 -21.00 4.25
CA ARG A 260 -1.94 -21.35 5.67
C ARG A 260 -2.26 -20.14 6.53
N THR A 261 -2.89 -20.38 7.67
CA THR A 261 -3.20 -19.32 8.63
C THR A 261 -2.21 -19.40 9.80
N GLY A 262 -1.73 -18.23 10.23
CA GLY A 262 -0.84 -18.09 11.37
C GLY A 262 0.17 -16.96 11.16
N ASP A 263 0.69 -16.43 12.25
CA ASP A 263 1.79 -15.46 12.25
C ASP A 263 3.07 -16.16 11.72
N ALA A 264 3.54 -15.78 10.54
CA ALA A 264 4.65 -16.45 9.87
C ALA A 264 5.97 -16.39 10.67
N LEU A 265 6.17 -15.37 11.47
CA LEU A 265 7.36 -15.28 12.33
C LEU A 265 7.26 -16.22 13.53
N ARG A 266 6.11 -16.29 14.23
CA ARG A 266 5.91 -17.06 15.46
C ARG A 266 5.40 -18.48 15.23
N ALA A 267 4.62 -18.67 14.19
CA ALA A 267 3.96 -19.93 13.84
C ALA A 267 4.14 -20.20 12.34
N ASP A 268 5.40 -20.41 11.96
CA ASP A 268 5.81 -20.71 10.60
C ASP A 268 5.00 -21.87 10.02
N GLY A 269 4.26 -21.59 8.97
CA GLY A 269 3.41 -22.55 8.29
C GLY A 269 4.19 -23.55 7.43
N TYR A 270 5.42 -23.21 7.03
CA TYR A 270 6.24 -24.01 6.12
C TYR A 270 7.61 -24.38 6.70
N PRO A 271 7.70 -24.88 7.94
CA PRO A 271 8.97 -25.08 8.61
C PRO A 271 9.85 -26.06 7.85
N GLY A 272 11.02 -25.58 7.40
CA GLY A 272 11.98 -26.38 6.64
C GLY A 272 11.71 -26.48 5.13
N ASP A 273 10.57 -26.01 4.65
CA ASP A 273 10.28 -25.93 3.22
C ASP A 273 11.04 -24.76 2.58
N THR A 274 11.47 -24.94 1.33
CA THR A 274 12.14 -23.90 0.56
C THR A 274 11.55 -23.74 -0.84
N PHE A 275 11.53 -22.52 -1.33
CA PHE A 275 10.86 -22.12 -2.57
C PHE A 275 11.84 -21.47 -3.57
N GLU A 276 11.49 -21.49 -4.85
CA GLU A 276 12.31 -20.85 -5.88
C GLU A 276 12.33 -19.34 -5.72
N ALA A 277 11.18 -18.76 -5.38
CA ALA A 277 11.05 -17.36 -5.05
C ALA A 277 10.27 -17.18 -3.74
N VAL A 278 10.70 -16.20 -2.92
CA VAL A 278 9.97 -15.74 -1.74
C VAL A 278 9.78 -14.24 -1.88
N LEU A 279 8.54 -13.80 -2.03
CA LEU A 279 8.22 -12.41 -2.36
C LEU A 279 7.28 -11.86 -1.29
N CYS A 280 7.58 -10.70 -0.74
CA CYS A 280 6.83 -10.21 0.40
C CYS A 280 6.78 -8.67 0.45
N GLN A 281 5.61 -8.15 0.78
CA GLN A 281 5.48 -6.84 1.38
C GLN A 281 5.05 -7.05 2.83
N PRO A 282 5.99 -7.16 3.78
CA PRO A 282 5.67 -7.46 5.17
C PRO A 282 5.02 -6.28 5.86
N PRO A 283 4.35 -6.49 7.00
CA PRO A 283 3.95 -5.40 7.88
C PRO A 283 5.18 -4.66 8.43
N TYR A 284 5.07 -3.32 8.58
CA TYR A 284 6.18 -2.47 9.00
C TYR A 284 6.04 -2.01 10.44
N ASN A 285 7.19 -1.84 11.12
CA ASN A 285 7.30 -1.29 12.47
C ASN A 285 6.49 -2.07 13.52
N GLU A 286 6.39 -3.38 13.38
CA GLU A 286 5.77 -4.23 14.39
C GLU A 286 6.65 -4.29 15.63
N ARG A 287 6.09 -3.89 16.78
CA ARG A 287 6.82 -3.87 18.05
C ARG A 287 6.83 -5.22 18.75
N ASP A 288 5.79 -6.00 18.53
CA ASP A 288 5.55 -7.30 19.15
C ASP A 288 5.57 -8.43 18.12
N TRP A 289 6.68 -8.53 17.37
CA TRP A 289 6.87 -9.54 16.33
C TRP A 289 7.42 -10.89 16.87
N GLY A 290 7.51 -11.07 18.19
CA GLY A 290 8.02 -12.30 18.80
C GLY A 290 9.51 -12.24 19.15
N HIS A 291 10.12 -11.07 19.27
CA HIS A 291 11.56 -10.92 19.54
C HIS A 291 12.06 -11.78 20.71
N ASP A 292 11.33 -11.79 21.85
CA ASP A 292 11.78 -12.50 23.06
C ASP A 292 11.56 -14.02 22.93
N GLU A 293 10.57 -14.45 22.18
CA GLU A 293 10.22 -15.84 21.93
C GLU A 293 11.17 -16.51 20.92
N LEU A 294 11.66 -15.71 19.95
CA LEU A 294 12.43 -16.16 18.79
C LEU A 294 13.95 -15.95 18.94
N GLN A 295 14.46 -15.72 20.15
CA GLN A 295 15.90 -15.45 20.35
C GLN A 295 16.83 -16.58 19.88
N PHE A 296 16.35 -17.83 19.92
CA PHE A 296 17.10 -19.00 19.51
C PHE A 296 16.58 -19.65 18.22
N ASP A 297 15.86 -18.88 17.42
CA ASP A 297 15.30 -19.37 16.18
C ASP A 297 16.42 -19.70 15.17
N THR A 298 16.28 -20.83 14.49
CA THR A 298 17.28 -21.32 13.53
C THR A 298 17.36 -20.49 12.24
N ARG A 299 16.36 -19.66 11.98
CA ARG A 299 16.35 -18.71 10.85
C ARG A 299 17.36 -17.56 11.01
N TRP A 300 17.90 -17.37 12.23
CA TRP A 300 18.88 -16.29 12.49
C TRP A 300 20.30 -16.76 12.22
N PRO A 301 20.96 -16.29 11.12
CA PRO A 301 22.29 -16.75 10.75
C PRO A 301 23.31 -16.38 11.85
N GLY A 302 24.09 -17.36 12.29
CA GLY A 302 25.09 -17.15 13.35
C GLY A 302 24.53 -16.67 14.69
N GLY A 303 23.22 -16.86 14.95
CA GLY A 303 22.54 -16.37 16.16
C GLY A 303 22.32 -14.85 16.19
N LEU A 304 22.35 -14.19 15.06
CA LEU A 304 22.10 -12.74 14.92
C LEU A 304 20.59 -12.46 15.00
N VAL A 305 20.08 -12.32 16.21
CA VAL A 305 18.67 -11.98 16.45
C VAL A 305 18.37 -10.57 15.92
N PRO A 306 17.32 -10.39 15.12
CA PRO A 306 16.89 -9.07 14.67
C PRO A 306 16.56 -8.14 15.84
N PRO A 307 16.92 -6.85 15.77
CA PRO A 307 16.60 -5.92 16.84
C PRO A 307 15.09 -5.81 17.08
N ARG A 308 14.66 -5.68 18.34
CA ARG A 308 13.23 -5.56 18.71
C ARG A 308 12.48 -4.48 17.91
N GLY A 309 13.12 -3.36 17.61
CA GLY A 309 12.54 -2.24 16.85
C GLY A 309 12.71 -2.32 15.33
N GLU A 310 13.16 -3.47 14.79
CA GLU A 310 13.39 -3.68 13.36
C GLU A 310 12.81 -5.04 12.91
N SER A 311 11.47 -5.18 13.04
CA SER A 311 10.72 -6.36 12.59
C SER A 311 10.96 -6.71 11.13
N GLU A 312 11.22 -5.70 10.31
CA GLU A 312 11.49 -5.87 8.88
C GLU A 312 12.73 -6.75 8.63
N LEU A 313 13.75 -6.69 9.49
CA LEU A 313 14.91 -7.59 9.38
C LEU A 313 14.58 -9.03 9.77
N ALA A 314 13.63 -9.26 10.68
CA ALA A 314 13.12 -10.61 10.95
C ALA A 314 12.41 -11.17 9.71
N TRP A 315 11.62 -10.36 9.02
CA TRP A 315 10.99 -10.73 7.76
C TRP A 315 12.01 -11.02 6.64
N VAL A 316 13.09 -10.21 6.54
CA VAL A 316 14.19 -10.47 5.59
C VAL A 316 14.82 -11.82 5.83
N LEU A 317 15.16 -12.14 7.08
CA LEU A 317 15.80 -13.41 7.43
C LEU A 317 14.83 -14.59 7.28
N HIS A 318 13.55 -14.43 7.63
CA HIS A 318 12.51 -15.41 7.40
C HIS A 318 12.37 -15.74 5.91
N CYS A 319 12.22 -14.73 5.06
CA CYS A 319 12.13 -14.95 3.61
C CYS A 319 13.39 -15.63 3.05
N LEU A 320 14.58 -15.24 3.52
CA LEU A 320 15.83 -15.87 3.10
C LEU A 320 15.92 -17.34 3.54
N ALA A 321 15.46 -17.67 4.74
CA ALA A 321 15.43 -19.04 5.26
C ALA A 321 14.52 -19.98 4.44
N HIS A 322 13.44 -19.43 3.89
CA HIS A 322 12.54 -20.16 2.99
C HIS A 322 12.93 -20.12 1.51
N THR A 323 14.04 -19.46 1.17
CA THR A 323 14.54 -19.42 -0.19
C THR A 323 15.50 -20.59 -0.43
N ARG A 324 15.22 -21.42 -1.44
CA ARG A 324 16.13 -22.52 -1.80
C ARG A 324 17.52 -22.01 -2.21
N PRO A 325 18.58 -22.79 -2.05
CA PRO A 325 19.90 -22.38 -2.53
C PRO A 325 19.90 -21.94 -4.00
N GLY A 326 20.34 -20.72 -4.27
CA GLY A 326 20.27 -20.07 -5.58
C GLY A 326 18.91 -19.49 -5.97
N GLY A 327 17.88 -19.69 -5.14
CA GLY A 327 16.58 -19.02 -5.26
C GLY A 327 16.66 -17.53 -4.93
N LEU A 328 15.55 -16.82 -5.09
CA LEU A 328 15.48 -15.38 -4.93
C LEU A 328 14.45 -14.99 -3.87
N ALA A 329 14.83 -14.12 -2.93
CA ALA A 329 13.89 -13.41 -2.10
C ALA A 329 13.82 -11.94 -2.48
N ALA A 330 12.61 -11.35 -2.56
CA ALA A 330 12.45 -9.93 -2.82
C ALA A 330 11.39 -9.32 -1.91
N LEU A 331 11.76 -8.23 -1.22
CA LEU A 331 10.90 -7.60 -0.24
C LEU A 331 10.78 -6.09 -0.50
N LEU A 332 9.56 -5.57 -0.35
CA LEU A 332 9.34 -4.13 -0.24
C LEU A 332 9.50 -3.71 1.21
N LEU A 333 10.40 -2.78 1.48
CA LEU A 333 10.78 -2.39 2.84
C LEU A 333 10.86 -0.86 2.98
N PRO A 334 10.66 -0.29 4.18
CA PRO A 334 10.93 1.11 4.43
C PRO A 334 12.43 1.43 4.27
N PRO A 335 12.81 2.63 3.79
CA PRO A 335 14.21 3.00 3.55
C PRO A 335 15.04 3.00 4.85
N THR A 336 14.40 3.15 5.99
CA THR A 336 15.07 3.11 7.30
C THR A 336 15.78 1.80 7.59
N VAL A 337 15.34 0.68 7.02
CA VAL A 337 15.98 -0.64 7.16
C VAL A 337 17.41 -0.63 6.61
N ALA A 338 17.66 0.17 5.59
CA ALA A 338 18.98 0.30 4.97
C ALA A 338 20.00 1.04 5.84
N VAL A 339 19.54 1.86 6.81
CA VAL A 339 20.41 2.82 7.51
C VAL A 339 20.40 2.70 9.04
N ARG A 340 19.34 2.09 9.66
CA ARG A 340 19.24 2.02 11.12
C ARG A 340 20.44 1.31 11.74
N ARG A 341 21.04 1.94 12.75
CA ARG A 341 22.25 1.45 13.42
C ARG A 341 22.08 0.09 14.10
N ALA A 342 20.89 -0.18 14.63
CA ALA A 342 20.63 -1.43 15.35
C ALA A 342 20.74 -2.66 14.43
N GLY A 343 20.27 -2.57 13.17
CA GLY A 343 20.28 -3.65 12.19
C GLY A 343 21.61 -3.86 11.45
N ARG A 344 22.62 -3.01 11.69
CA ARG A 344 23.88 -3.03 10.91
C ARG A 344 24.58 -4.38 10.87
N ARG A 345 24.51 -5.17 11.98
CA ARG A 345 25.15 -6.49 12.03
C ARG A 345 24.51 -7.49 11.07
N ILE A 346 23.20 -7.43 10.94
CA ILE A 346 22.46 -8.30 10.00
C ILE A 346 22.77 -7.85 8.57
N ARG A 347 22.74 -6.54 8.28
CA ARG A 347 23.13 -6.03 6.95
C ARG A 347 24.54 -6.45 6.57
N ALA A 348 25.48 -6.33 7.52
CA ALA A 348 26.86 -6.76 7.31
C ALA A 348 26.95 -8.27 7.03
N GLU A 349 26.15 -9.09 7.70
CA GLU A 349 26.11 -10.53 7.47
C GLU A 349 25.53 -10.89 6.10
N LEU A 350 24.45 -10.22 5.68
CA LEU A 350 23.87 -10.37 4.34
C LEU A 350 24.88 -9.97 3.23
N LEU A 351 25.74 -9.00 3.48
CA LEU A 351 26.83 -8.62 2.56
C LEU A 351 27.95 -9.67 2.55
N ARG A 352 28.41 -10.13 3.73
CA ARG A 352 29.50 -11.12 3.86
C ARG A 352 29.16 -12.45 3.23
N THR A 353 27.92 -12.88 3.40
CA THR A 353 27.42 -14.15 2.82
C THR A 353 27.10 -14.01 1.33
N GLY A 354 27.11 -12.79 0.78
CA GLY A 354 26.67 -12.51 -0.58
C GLY A 354 25.17 -12.70 -0.81
N ALA A 355 24.39 -12.82 0.27
CA ALA A 355 22.94 -13.00 0.18
C ALA A 355 22.25 -11.74 -0.35
N LEU A 356 22.69 -10.54 0.06
CA LEU A 356 22.14 -9.29 -0.48
C LEU A 356 22.68 -9.02 -1.88
N ARG A 357 21.80 -8.90 -2.88
CA ARG A 357 22.16 -8.69 -4.27
C ARG A 357 21.86 -7.30 -4.77
N ALA A 358 20.72 -6.71 -4.37
CA ALA A 358 20.39 -5.36 -4.76
C ALA A 358 19.52 -4.66 -3.71
N VAL A 359 19.67 -3.33 -3.66
CA VAL A 359 18.74 -2.42 -2.98
C VAL A 359 18.31 -1.37 -4.01
N ILE A 360 17.01 -1.29 -4.25
CA ILE A 360 16.42 -0.46 -5.30
C ILE A 360 15.46 0.52 -4.63
N ALA A 361 15.76 1.80 -4.65
CA ALA A 361 14.88 2.84 -4.17
C ALA A 361 13.75 3.09 -5.16
N LEU A 362 12.51 2.98 -4.69
CA LEU A 362 11.29 3.26 -5.44
C LEU A 362 10.76 4.65 -5.03
N PRO A 363 10.09 5.38 -5.94
CA PRO A 363 9.49 6.67 -5.60
C PRO A 363 8.38 6.54 -4.56
N ALA A 364 8.08 7.64 -3.86
CA ALA A 364 6.84 7.76 -3.10
C ALA A 364 5.64 7.51 -4.01
N GLY A 365 4.58 6.91 -3.48
CA GLY A 365 3.41 6.52 -4.29
C GLY A 365 3.48 5.10 -4.88
N ALA A 366 4.62 4.42 -4.84
CA ALA A 366 4.75 3.07 -5.41
C ALA A 366 3.97 1.98 -4.66
N ALA A 367 3.94 2.03 -3.33
CA ALA A 367 3.13 1.15 -2.50
C ALA A 367 2.84 1.80 -1.13
N PRO A 368 1.86 1.30 -0.36
CA PRO A 368 1.61 1.81 0.99
C PRO A 368 2.82 1.62 1.92
N PRO A 369 3.08 2.62 2.81
CA PRO A 369 2.41 3.91 2.94
C PRO A 369 2.84 4.89 1.84
N TYR A 370 1.89 5.32 1.02
CA TYR A 370 2.16 6.07 -0.23
C TYR A 370 2.95 7.38 -0.07
N GLY A 371 2.95 7.97 1.12
CA GLY A 371 3.70 9.19 1.42
C GLY A 371 5.20 8.99 1.64
N VAL A 372 5.69 7.76 1.59
CA VAL A 372 7.08 7.40 1.88
C VAL A 372 7.64 6.59 0.71
N PRO A 373 8.85 6.90 0.19
CA PRO A 373 9.52 6.02 -0.77
C PRO A 373 9.79 4.66 -0.10
N LEU A 374 9.82 3.59 -0.87
CA LEU A 374 10.17 2.26 -0.39
C LEU A 374 11.44 1.76 -1.06
N HIS A 375 12.11 0.81 -0.44
CA HIS A 375 13.20 0.06 -1.05
C HIS A 375 12.74 -1.35 -1.42
N LEU A 376 13.02 -1.79 -2.62
CA LEU A 376 12.94 -3.18 -3.01
C LEU A 376 14.30 -3.83 -2.74
N TRP A 377 14.34 -4.71 -1.74
CA TRP A 377 15.53 -5.52 -1.45
C TRP A 377 15.46 -6.82 -2.21
N VAL A 378 16.53 -7.14 -2.92
CA VAL A 378 16.66 -8.41 -3.67
C VAL A 378 17.80 -9.21 -3.05
N LEU A 379 17.45 -10.41 -2.58
CA LEU A 379 18.36 -11.34 -1.96
C LEU A 379 18.42 -12.64 -2.78
N ARG A 380 19.52 -13.34 -2.68
CA ARG A 380 19.68 -14.68 -3.24
C ARG A 380 20.25 -15.60 -2.16
N ALA A 381 19.60 -16.74 -1.92
CA ALA A 381 20.14 -17.72 -1.00
C ALA A 381 21.45 -18.30 -1.57
N PRO A 382 22.60 -18.15 -0.88
CA PRO A 382 23.88 -18.58 -1.41
C PRO A 382 23.93 -20.09 -1.64
N ARG A 383 24.63 -20.52 -2.70
CA ARG A 383 25.01 -21.92 -2.93
C ARG A 383 26.44 -22.14 -2.46
N PRO A 384 26.80 -23.35 -2.07
CA PRO A 384 28.20 -23.70 -1.87
C PRO A 384 29.05 -23.37 -3.11
N GLY A 385 30.06 -22.53 -2.95
CA GLY A 385 30.94 -22.08 -4.03
C GLY A 385 30.53 -20.80 -4.73
N ASP A 386 29.36 -20.20 -4.42
CA ASP A 386 29.03 -18.86 -4.89
C ASP A 386 29.98 -17.83 -4.28
N ASP A 387 30.49 -16.90 -5.11
CA ASP A 387 31.37 -15.80 -4.71
C ASP A 387 30.74 -14.45 -5.13
N PHE A 388 29.58 -14.13 -4.55
CA PHE A 388 28.86 -12.89 -4.83
C PHE A 388 29.40 -11.73 -4.00
N ARG A 389 30.40 -11.01 -4.53
CA ARG A 389 31.07 -9.90 -3.84
C ARG A 389 30.56 -8.52 -4.20
N GLN A 390 29.54 -8.45 -5.03
CA GLN A 390 29.02 -7.18 -5.53
C GLN A 390 27.52 -7.02 -5.22
N VAL A 391 27.13 -5.79 -4.98
CA VAL A 391 25.74 -5.37 -4.70
C VAL A 391 25.36 -4.26 -5.67
N LEU A 392 24.20 -4.35 -6.26
CA LEU A 392 23.62 -3.34 -7.12
C LEU A 392 22.78 -2.36 -6.28
N LEU A 393 23.07 -1.08 -6.38
CA LEU A 393 22.28 0.00 -5.79
C LEU A 393 21.61 0.79 -6.90
N VAL A 394 20.27 0.94 -6.84
CA VAL A 394 19.49 1.62 -7.87
C VAL A 394 18.64 2.73 -7.24
N ASP A 395 18.71 3.93 -7.77
CA ASP A 395 17.80 5.03 -7.45
C ASP A 395 16.79 5.21 -8.60
N ALA A 396 15.73 4.41 -8.58
CA ALA A 396 14.69 4.47 -9.60
C ALA A 396 13.72 5.65 -9.37
N GLY A 397 13.70 6.23 -8.17
CA GLY A 397 12.92 7.43 -7.85
C GLY A 397 13.47 8.67 -8.54
N ALA A 398 14.79 8.86 -8.49
CA ALA A 398 15.46 9.98 -9.16
C ALA A 398 15.33 9.90 -10.70
N ALA A 399 15.39 8.69 -11.26
CA ALA A 399 15.22 8.47 -12.69
C ALA A 399 13.82 8.87 -13.19
N SER A 400 12.78 8.59 -12.40
CA SER A 400 11.39 8.94 -12.74
C SER A 400 11.11 10.44 -12.61
N ALA A 401 11.77 11.15 -11.70
CA ALA A 401 11.63 12.60 -11.51
C ALA A 401 12.27 13.44 -12.64
N GLY A 402 13.23 12.87 -13.37
CA GLY A 402 13.97 13.57 -14.42
C GLY A 402 13.26 13.70 -15.77
N SER A 403 12.19 12.96 -16.02
CA SER A 403 11.50 12.94 -17.34
C SER A 403 10.20 13.76 -17.39
N ALA A 404 9.64 14.10 -16.25
CA ALA A 404 8.50 15.00 -16.16
C ALA A 404 8.80 16.03 -15.06
N GLY A 405 8.78 17.33 -15.40
CA GLY A 405 8.72 18.37 -14.36
C GLY A 405 7.53 18.09 -13.41
N PRO A 406 7.46 18.75 -12.24
CA PRO A 406 6.43 18.48 -11.26
C PRO A 406 5.05 18.61 -11.88
N VAL A 407 4.46 17.50 -12.28
CA VAL A 407 3.05 17.45 -12.69
C VAL A 407 2.25 17.47 -11.39
N ALA A 408 1.82 18.67 -11.02
CA ALA A 408 0.85 18.84 -9.96
C ALA A 408 -0.44 18.10 -10.37
N VAL A 409 -0.74 16.99 -9.70
CA VAL A 409 -1.95 16.23 -9.91
C VAL A 409 -2.99 16.63 -8.87
N GLU A 410 -4.18 16.94 -9.35
CA GLU A 410 -5.39 17.09 -8.53
C GLU A 410 -5.52 15.88 -7.59
N GLY A 411 -5.36 16.11 -6.28
CA GLY A 411 -5.49 15.07 -5.26
C GLY A 411 -4.23 14.72 -4.47
N GLY A 412 -3.08 15.36 -4.70
CA GLY A 412 -1.92 15.26 -3.80
C GLY A 412 -1.19 13.90 -3.78
N ARG A 413 -1.37 13.03 -4.79
CA ARG A 413 -0.57 11.82 -4.99
C ARG A 413 0.28 11.99 -6.23
N ASP A 414 1.59 11.96 -6.08
CA ASP A 414 2.51 11.89 -7.21
C ASP A 414 2.19 10.63 -8.02
N LYS A 415 1.90 10.81 -9.30
CA LYS A 415 1.58 9.70 -10.19
C LYS A 415 2.88 9.00 -10.59
N VAL A 416 3.07 7.76 -10.14
CA VAL A 416 4.21 6.94 -10.53
C VAL A 416 4.12 6.57 -12.01
N ASP A 417 5.15 6.82 -12.79
CA ASP A 417 5.31 6.29 -14.14
C ASP A 417 5.77 4.81 -14.07
N TRP A 418 4.81 3.91 -13.93
CA TRP A 418 5.08 2.48 -13.77
C TRP A 418 5.81 1.84 -14.95
N PRO A 419 5.50 2.13 -16.23
CA PRO A 419 6.26 1.63 -17.37
C PRO A 419 7.74 1.99 -17.30
N GLU A 420 8.06 3.25 -17.03
CA GLU A 420 9.44 3.74 -16.91
C GLU A 420 10.15 3.15 -15.68
N LEU A 421 9.48 3.18 -14.51
CA LEU A 421 10.00 2.61 -13.28
C LEU A 421 10.34 1.13 -13.46
N ARG A 422 9.41 0.35 -14.01
CA ARG A 422 9.61 -1.08 -14.27
C ARG A 422 10.78 -1.32 -15.22
N ARG A 423 10.87 -0.56 -16.29
CA ARG A 423 11.98 -0.66 -17.25
C ARG A 423 13.32 -0.39 -16.57
N THR A 424 13.44 0.72 -15.85
CA THR A 424 14.66 1.11 -15.15
C THR A 424 15.12 0.03 -14.15
N VAL A 425 14.19 -0.49 -13.34
CA VAL A 425 14.49 -1.54 -12.36
C VAL A 425 14.92 -2.83 -13.04
N LEU A 426 14.16 -3.29 -14.03
CA LEU A 426 14.43 -4.59 -14.66
C LEU A 426 15.68 -4.57 -15.54
N ASP A 427 15.96 -3.50 -16.26
CA ASP A 427 17.17 -3.37 -17.07
C ASP A 427 18.41 -3.39 -16.16
N SER A 428 18.38 -2.65 -15.03
CA SER A 428 19.47 -2.63 -14.09
C SER A 428 19.65 -3.99 -13.40
N TRP A 429 18.57 -4.60 -12.91
CA TRP A 429 18.62 -5.87 -12.18
C TRP A 429 19.03 -7.04 -13.06
N ARG A 430 18.37 -7.23 -14.21
CA ARG A 430 18.61 -8.39 -15.09
C ARG A 430 20.01 -8.42 -15.65
N GLY A 431 20.53 -7.26 -16.06
CA GLY A 431 21.91 -7.16 -16.53
C GLY A 431 22.92 -7.54 -15.46
N PHE A 432 22.71 -7.03 -14.24
CA PHE A 432 23.56 -7.35 -13.09
C PHE A 432 23.45 -8.84 -12.67
N ASP A 433 22.24 -9.36 -12.54
CA ASP A 433 22.03 -10.75 -12.10
C ASP A 433 22.58 -11.77 -13.11
N LEU A 434 22.38 -11.51 -14.40
CA LEU A 434 22.95 -12.35 -15.46
C LEU A 434 24.48 -12.35 -15.43
N ALA A 435 25.09 -11.17 -15.35
CA ALA A 435 26.54 -11.04 -15.27
C ALA A 435 27.12 -11.78 -14.06
N ALA A 436 26.49 -11.63 -12.90
CA ALA A 436 26.92 -12.30 -11.67
C ALA A 436 26.79 -13.82 -11.73
N ARG A 437 25.76 -14.37 -12.40
CA ARG A 437 25.56 -15.83 -12.53
C ARG A 437 26.44 -16.47 -13.57
N GLU A 438 26.73 -15.76 -14.65
CA GLU A 438 27.53 -16.27 -15.76
C GLU A 438 29.02 -15.93 -15.62
N GLY A 439 29.42 -15.22 -14.56
CA GLY A 439 30.80 -14.75 -14.36
C GLY A 439 31.23 -13.71 -15.41
N LEU A 440 30.29 -12.98 -15.98
CA LEU A 440 30.53 -11.94 -16.96
C LEU A 440 30.85 -10.59 -16.27
N PRO A 441 31.51 -9.66 -16.99
CA PRO A 441 31.65 -8.30 -16.48
C PRO A 441 30.29 -7.67 -16.18
N VAL A 442 30.16 -7.06 -15.00
CA VAL A 442 28.92 -6.34 -14.66
C VAL A 442 28.73 -5.13 -15.58
N PRO A 443 27.47 -4.76 -15.87
CA PRO A 443 27.18 -3.55 -16.61
C PRO A 443 27.82 -2.31 -16.00
N ALA A 444 28.23 -1.36 -16.83
CA ALA A 444 28.79 -0.10 -16.38
C ALA A 444 27.78 0.69 -15.54
N ASP A 445 28.27 1.38 -14.53
CA ASP A 445 27.47 2.29 -13.70
C ASP A 445 26.78 3.36 -14.56
N ARG A 446 25.53 3.68 -14.21
CA ARG A 446 24.75 4.75 -14.84
C ARG A 446 24.49 5.86 -13.82
N PRO A 447 25.21 6.98 -13.89
CA PRO A 447 25.01 8.10 -12.97
C PRO A 447 23.54 8.52 -12.86
N GLY A 448 23.03 8.72 -11.66
CA GLY A 448 21.65 9.06 -11.38
C GLY A 448 20.66 7.90 -11.48
N ILE A 449 21.10 6.69 -11.82
CA ILE A 449 20.23 5.52 -11.96
C ILE A 449 20.72 4.36 -11.10
N HIS A 450 21.93 3.85 -11.37
CA HIS A 450 22.47 2.74 -10.61
C HIS A 450 23.99 2.75 -10.50
N ARG A 451 24.47 2.08 -9.47
CA ARG A 451 25.88 1.80 -9.23
C ARG A 451 26.06 0.40 -8.68
N THR A 452 27.09 -0.30 -9.19
CA THR A 452 27.53 -1.58 -8.63
C THR A 452 28.70 -1.34 -7.67
N MET A 453 28.58 -1.83 -6.43
CA MET A 453 29.62 -1.68 -5.41
C MET A 453 30.14 -3.02 -4.93
N ALA A 454 31.40 -3.09 -4.58
CA ALA A 454 31.93 -4.24 -3.89
C ALA A 454 31.34 -4.30 -2.46
N ALA A 455 30.92 -5.49 -2.03
CA ALA A 455 30.35 -5.68 -0.70
C ALA A 455 31.29 -5.19 0.41
N ILE A 456 32.61 -5.32 0.20
CA ILE A 456 33.62 -4.86 1.17
C ILE A 456 33.59 -3.33 1.36
N ASP A 457 33.27 -2.56 0.33
CA ASP A 457 33.21 -1.10 0.39
C ASP A 457 31.96 -0.61 1.17
N LEU A 458 30.94 -1.49 1.30
CA LEU A 458 29.72 -1.24 2.09
C LEU A 458 29.83 -1.72 3.54
N LEU A 459 30.91 -2.42 3.91
CA LEU A 459 31.17 -2.94 5.26
C LEU A 459 31.92 -1.91 6.12
N ASP A 460 31.49 -0.66 6.06
CA ASP A 460 31.95 0.40 6.96
C ASP A 460 31.26 0.33 8.34
N ASP A 461 31.54 1.29 9.22
CA ASP A 461 30.98 1.36 10.58
C ASP A 461 29.46 1.53 10.60
N GLU A 462 28.85 2.04 9.55
CA GLU A 462 27.41 2.29 9.42
C GLU A 462 26.70 1.19 8.66
N THR A 463 27.36 0.54 7.72
CA THR A 463 26.77 -0.41 6.76
C THR A 463 25.51 0.18 6.13
N ASP A 464 25.64 1.39 5.60
CA ASP A 464 24.55 2.11 4.95
C ASP A 464 24.33 1.55 3.54
N LEU A 465 23.13 1.05 3.28
CA LEU A 465 22.73 0.43 2.00
C LEU A 465 21.79 1.34 1.18
N SER A 466 21.66 2.60 1.58
CA SER A 466 20.76 3.54 0.92
C SER A 466 21.25 3.89 -0.49
N PRO A 467 20.49 3.64 -1.56
CA PRO A 467 20.90 4.02 -2.91
C PRO A 467 21.20 5.51 -3.06
N ALA A 468 20.43 6.37 -2.41
CA ALA A 468 20.63 7.82 -2.47
C ALA A 468 22.00 8.29 -1.97
N ARG A 469 22.67 7.52 -1.09
CA ARG A 469 24.03 7.83 -0.61
C ARG A 469 25.10 7.45 -1.63
N HIS A 470 24.89 6.37 -2.39
CA HIS A 470 25.94 5.72 -3.17
C HIS A 470 25.81 5.93 -4.68
N VAL A 471 24.60 6.19 -5.18
CA VAL A 471 24.36 6.49 -6.60
C VAL A 471 24.62 7.98 -6.81
N PRO A 472 25.71 8.37 -7.51
CA PRO A 472 25.98 9.77 -7.75
C PRO A 472 24.86 10.36 -8.63
N PRO A 473 24.40 11.59 -8.35
CA PRO A 473 23.42 12.25 -9.18
C PRO A 473 23.91 12.35 -10.63
N ALA A 474 22.98 12.26 -11.58
CA ALA A 474 23.31 12.54 -12.97
C ALA A 474 23.75 14.01 -13.04
N VAL A 475 25.04 14.23 -13.15
CA VAL A 475 25.57 15.56 -13.45
C VAL A 475 25.15 15.84 -14.90
N ARG A 476 24.07 16.60 -15.08
CA ARG A 476 23.89 17.31 -16.34
C ARG A 476 25.03 18.32 -16.35
N LEU A 477 26.04 18.06 -17.13
CA LEU A 477 26.97 19.10 -17.53
C LEU A 477 26.08 20.12 -18.26
N GLY A 478 25.63 21.11 -17.52
CA GLY A 478 25.00 22.29 -18.09
C GLY A 478 25.92 22.81 -19.16
N ASP A 479 25.36 23.30 -20.25
CA ASP A 479 26.07 24.01 -21.26
C ASP A 479 26.98 25.04 -20.55
N ALA A 480 28.19 25.27 -21.07
CA ALA A 480 29.17 26.19 -20.46
C ALA A 480 28.58 27.58 -20.18
N ALA A 481 27.54 27.98 -20.90
CA ALA A 481 26.75 29.19 -20.69
C ALA A 481 25.91 29.11 -19.40
N GLU A 482 25.31 27.96 -19.09
CA GLU A 482 24.54 27.75 -17.86
C GLU A 482 25.42 27.74 -16.62
N LEU A 483 26.59 27.09 -16.68
CA LEU A 483 27.60 27.13 -15.63
C LEU A 483 28.13 28.56 -15.40
N SER A 484 28.35 29.33 -16.47
CA SER A 484 28.77 30.72 -16.39
C SER A 484 27.68 31.59 -15.77
N HIS A 485 26.41 31.35 -16.12
CA HIS A 485 25.26 32.05 -15.55
C HIS A 485 25.07 31.75 -14.07
N LEU A 486 25.17 30.48 -13.67
CA LEU A 486 25.13 30.06 -12.26
C LEU A 486 26.32 30.62 -11.46
N GLY A 487 27.51 30.63 -12.05
CA GLY A 487 28.69 31.24 -11.45
C GLY A 487 28.54 32.75 -11.23
N ALA A 488 28.00 33.46 -12.24
CA ALA A 488 27.72 34.89 -12.12
C ALA A 488 26.66 35.17 -11.04
N ARG A 489 25.60 34.37 -10.99
CA ARG A 489 24.54 34.52 -9.98
C ARG A 489 25.03 34.20 -8.58
N LEU A 490 25.91 33.21 -8.40
CA LEU A 490 26.54 32.90 -7.13
C LEU A 490 27.45 34.06 -6.68
N ALA A 491 28.24 34.61 -7.60
CA ALA A 491 29.10 35.78 -7.31
C ALA A 491 28.26 37.01 -6.91
N GLU A 492 27.12 37.22 -7.53
CA GLU A 492 26.16 38.29 -7.22
C GLU A 492 25.53 38.11 -5.83
N LEU A 493 25.13 36.88 -5.48
CA LEU A 493 24.61 36.54 -4.16
C LEU A 493 25.70 36.69 -3.06
N LEU A 494 26.92 36.27 -3.34
CA LEU A 494 28.06 36.44 -2.41
C LEU A 494 28.44 37.93 -2.24
N ALA A 495 28.38 38.72 -3.30
CA ALA A 495 28.60 40.16 -3.21
C ALA A 495 27.49 40.85 -2.38
N GLY A 496 26.23 40.40 -2.53
CA GLY A 496 25.12 40.86 -1.70
C GLY A 496 25.26 40.50 -0.22
N LEU A 497 25.89 39.36 0.09
CA LEU A 497 26.18 38.94 1.46
C LEU A 497 27.37 39.72 2.05
N ALA A 498 28.29 40.24 1.22
CA ALA A 498 29.43 41.04 1.66
C ALA A 498 29.04 42.48 2.07
N ASP A 499 27.84 42.93 1.72
CA ASP A 499 27.27 44.20 2.19
C ASP A 499 26.06 43.97 3.12
N PRO A 500 26.32 43.69 4.42
CA PRO A 500 25.22 43.41 5.37
C PRO A 500 24.31 44.63 5.61
N ALA A 501 24.68 45.84 5.19
CA ALA A 501 23.87 47.03 5.33
C ALA A 501 22.66 47.03 4.32
N GLY A 502 22.79 46.29 3.22
CA GLY A 502 21.70 46.13 2.22
C GLY A 502 20.64 45.11 2.61
N LEU A 503 20.95 44.21 3.59
CA LEU A 503 20.04 43.12 4.03
C LEU A 503 19.11 43.54 5.18
N LEU A 504 19.35 44.69 5.80
CA LEU A 504 18.48 45.21 6.86
C LEU A 504 17.31 45.99 6.23
N PRO A 505 16.04 45.68 6.53
CA PRO A 505 14.90 46.47 6.08
C PRO A 505 15.05 47.90 6.58
N ARG A 506 15.14 48.86 5.67
CA ARG A 506 15.13 50.27 6.00
C ARG A 506 13.77 50.66 6.56
N PRO A 507 13.67 51.18 7.77
CA PRO A 507 12.40 51.64 8.30
C PRO A 507 11.95 52.85 7.44
N GLY A 508 10.82 52.72 6.74
CA GLY A 508 10.14 53.86 6.09
C GLY A 508 10.07 53.89 4.57
N ALA A 509 10.44 52.84 3.84
CA ALA A 509 10.16 52.77 2.39
C ALA A 509 8.82 52.02 2.20
N GLU A 510 7.77 52.75 1.86
CA GLU A 510 6.53 52.17 1.36
C GLU A 510 6.83 51.35 0.09
N ALA A 511 6.49 50.06 0.14
CA ALA A 511 6.75 49.13 -0.95
C ALA A 511 5.83 49.39 -2.14
N ALA A 512 6.36 50.11 -3.13
CA ALA A 512 5.83 50.08 -4.50
C ALA A 512 6.66 49.05 -5.28
N GLY A 513 6.11 47.89 -5.56
CA GLY A 513 6.66 46.91 -6.49
C GLY A 513 7.62 45.85 -5.86
N ALA A 514 7.23 45.21 -4.78
CA ALA A 514 7.98 44.08 -4.27
C ALA A 514 7.77 42.87 -5.18
N ALA A 515 8.87 42.33 -5.74
CA ALA A 515 8.92 40.97 -6.20
C ALA A 515 8.49 40.01 -5.05
N PRO A 516 7.80 38.88 -5.32
CA PRO A 516 7.34 38.02 -4.26
C PRO A 516 8.55 37.58 -3.40
N ALA A 517 8.52 37.99 -2.13
CA ALA A 517 9.44 37.48 -1.13
C ALA A 517 9.42 35.96 -1.18
N GLY A 518 10.59 35.33 -1.20
CA GLY A 518 10.68 33.87 -1.25
C GLY A 518 9.80 33.27 -0.15
N VAL A 519 8.93 32.36 -0.54
CA VAL A 519 8.06 31.64 0.40
C VAL A 519 8.95 30.79 1.27
N VAL A 520 9.06 31.13 2.54
CA VAL A 520 9.78 30.34 3.54
C VAL A 520 8.74 29.49 4.25
N THR A 521 8.96 28.18 4.30
CA THR A 521 8.04 27.27 4.99
C THR A 521 8.17 27.39 6.51
N VAL A 522 7.09 27.11 7.24
CA VAL A 522 7.12 27.04 8.72
C VAL A 522 8.20 26.07 9.21
N GLY A 523 8.42 24.97 8.51
CA GLY A 523 9.48 24.01 8.83
C GLY A 523 10.90 24.57 8.67
N GLU A 524 11.11 25.50 7.74
CA GLU A 524 12.41 26.19 7.60
C GLU A 524 12.63 27.20 8.70
N LEU A 525 11.60 27.92 9.13
CA LEU A 525 11.68 28.83 10.27
C LEU A 525 11.96 28.08 11.58
N VAL A 526 11.37 26.91 11.77
CA VAL A 526 11.65 26.05 12.92
C VAL A 526 13.09 25.53 12.89
N ARG A 527 13.56 25.05 11.74
CA ARG A 527 14.94 24.55 11.58
C ARG A 527 15.99 25.64 11.75
N SER A 528 15.69 26.85 11.37
CA SER A 528 16.60 28.00 11.56
C SER A 528 16.60 28.56 13.00
N GLY A 529 15.74 28.03 13.87
CA GLY A 529 15.57 28.56 15.23
C GLY A 529 14.82 29.90 15.30
N ALA A 530 14.27 30.37 14.17
CA ALA A 530 13.49 31.59 14.11
C ALA A 530 12.05 31.39 14.63
N LEU A 531 11.59 30.12 14.70
CA LEU A 531 10.29 29.74 15.22
C LEU A 531 10.45 28.50 16.12
N GLU A 532 9.84 28.54 17.30
CA GLU A 532 9.74 27.39 18.20
C GLU A 532 8.30 26.88 18.22
N VAL A 533 8.12 25.58 17.98
CA VAL A 533 6.80 24.94 17.97
C VAL A 533 6.62 24.15 19.25
N HIS A 534 5.69 24.57 20.08
CA HIS A 534 5.27 23.85 21.27
C HIS A 534 3.97 23.09 20.98
N SER A 535 3.98 21.77 21.07
CA SER A 535 2.75 20.95 21.01
C SER A 535 2.27 20.66 22.43
N SER A 536 1.17 21.26 22.86
CA SER A 536 0.46 20.89 24.08
C SER A 536 -0.84 20.16 23.73
N GLY A 537 -1.18 19.09 24.48
CA GLY A 537 -2.38 18.28 24.24
C GLY A 537 -3.71 19.00 24.48
N THR A 538 -3.69 20.18 25.08
CA THR A 538 -4.83 21.11 25.21
C THR A 538 -4.29 22.49 24.86
N GLY A 539 -4.67 23.04 23.71
CA GLY A 539 -4.23 24.35 23.28
C GLY A 539 -4.58 25.44 24.31
N PRO A 540 -3.70 26.45 24.50
CA PRO A 540 -3.99 27.57 25.37
C PRO A 540 -5.22 28.34 24.90
N ALA A 541 -6.00 28.91 25.83
CA ALA A 541 -7.18 29.68 25.50
C ALA A 541 -6.82 30.90 24.64
N THR A 542 -7.34 30.97 23.43
CA THR A 542 -7.16 32.09 22.51
C THR A 542 -8.39 32.99 22.52
N ARG A 543 -8.20 34.28 22.21
CA ARG A 543 -9.27 35.29 22.04
C ARG A 543 -9.21 35.81 20.59
N PRO A 544 -10.36 36.29 20.01
CA PRO A 544 -10.35 36.94 18.72
C PRO A 544 -9.40 38.14 18.69
N ALA A 545 -8.67 38.31 17.58
CA ALA A 545 -7.84 39.49 17.35
C ALA A 545 -8.75 40.75 17.32
N GLY A 546 -8.46 41.72 18.18
CA GLY A 546 -9.29 42.93 18.36
C GLY A 546 -9.97 43.06 19.72
N ALA A 547 -9.92 42.07 20.60
CA ALA A 547 -10.29 42.20 21.99
C ALA A 547 -9.26 43.09 22.73
N ALA A 548 -9.70 44.12 23.45
CA ALA A 548 -8.84 45.06 24.19
C ALA A 548 -7.93 44.32 25.18
N GLY A 549 -6.61 44.39 24.96
CA GLY A 549 -5.58 43.80 25.82
C GLY A 549 -4.49 43.17 24.99
N GLY A 550 -3.23 43.62 25.12
CA GLY A 550 -2.09 43.09 24.42
C GLY A 550 -1.94 41.56 24.60
N GLY A 551 -1.70 40.84 23.55
CA GLY A 551 -1.47 39.39 23.53
C GLY A 551 -0.58 39.01 22.35
N ILE A 552 -0.03 37.78 22.38
CA ILE A 552 0.79 37.26 21.28
C ILE A 552 -0.14 36.81 20.14
N PRO A 553 0.04 37.33 18.90
CA PRO A 553 -0.73 36.88 17.76
C PRO A 553 -0.58 35.37 17.50
N VAL A 554 -1.68 34.67 17.25
CA VAL A 554 -1.73 33.22 16.96
C VAL A 554 -2.31 33.01 15.59
N ILE A 555 -1.62 32.26 14.76
CA ILE A 555 -2.10 31.81 13.46
C ILE A 555 -2.91 30.53 13.67
N THR A 556 -4.16 30.56 13.24
CA THR A 556 -5.07 29.40 13.29
C THR A 556 -5.05 28.63 11.97
N ASP A 557 -5.57 27.39 11.97
CA ASP A 557 -5.75 26.59 10.74
C ASP A 557 -6.57 27.35 9.68
N GLN A 558 -7.53 28.16 10.12
CA GLN A 558 -8.35 28.97 9.24
C GLN A 558 -7.56 30.13 8.60
N ASP A 559 -6.67 30.75 9.37
CA ASP A 559 -5.79 31.81 8.85
C ASP A 559 -4.81 31.26 7.82
N LEU A 560 -4.25 30.05 8.07
CA LEU A 560 -3.39 29.33 7.11
C LEU A 560 -4.14 28.97 5.84
N ALA A 561 -5.38 28.48 5.96
CA ALA A 561 -6.18 28.05 4.82
C ALA A 561 -6.63 29.25 3.93
N THR A 562 -6.77 30.44 4.52
CA THR A 562 -7.26 31.65 3.81
C THR A 562 -6.16 32.64 3.43
N GLY A 563 -4.93 32.44 3.95
CA GLY A 563 -3.84 33.41 3.80
C GLY A 563 -4.10 34.73 4.56
N ALA A 564 -4.99 34.71 5.56
CA ALA A 564 -5.36 35.87 6.35
C ALA A 564 -4.32 36.18 7.45
N PRO A 565 -4.21 37.44 7.91
CA PRO A 565 -3.40 37.77 9.08
C PRO A 565 -3.96 37.07 10.33
N PRO A 566 -3.14 36.89 11.40
CA PRO A 566 -3.56 36.17 12.62
C PRO A 566 -4.92 36.66 13.17
N GLY A 567 -5.90 35.77 13.16
CA GLY A 567 -7.28 36.04 13.63
C GLY A 567 -7.48 35.88 15.14
N ALA A 568 -6.46 35.42 15.87
CA ALA A 568 -6.53 35.18 17.31
C ALA A 568 -5.30 35.69 18.05
N VAL A 569 -5.41 35.89 19.37
CA VAL A 569 -4.31 36.23 20.27
C VAL A 569 -4.34 35.34 21.51
N LEU A 570 -3.14 34.98 22.02
CA LEU A 570 -3.01 34.32 23.31
C LEU A 570 -3.34 35.31 24.43
N ALA A 571 -4.15 34.86 25.39
CA ALA A 571 -4.42 35.67 26.58
C ALA A 571 -3.13 35.84 27.41
N ALA A 572 -2.86 37.08 27.86
CA ALA A 572 -1.74 37.34 28.73
C ALA A 572 -1.87 36.50 30.03
N GLY A 573 -0.88 35.65 30.31
CA GLY A 573 -0.86 34.77 31.49
C GLY A 573 -1.01 33.27 31.23
N ALA A 574 -1.09 32.82 29.96
CA ALA A 574 -0.99 31.42 29.60
C ALA A 574 0.46 31.10 29.21
N GLY A 575 1.34 30.95 30.19
CA GLY A 575 2.73 30.51 30.10
C GLY A 575 2.92 29.28 30.99
#